data_96a23ec90f560747cd5d77b33dc25b84
#
_entry.id   96a23ec90f560747cd5d77b33dc25b84
#
_cell.length_a   1.000
_cell.length_b   1.000
_cell.length_c   1.000
_cell.angle_alpha   90.00
_cell.angle_beta   90.00
_cell.angle_gamma   90.00
#
_symmetry.space_group_name_H-M   'P 1'
#
loop_
_entity.id
_entity.type
_entity.pdbx_description
1 polymer ?
#
loop_
_entity_poly.entity_id
_entity_poly.type
_entity_poly.pdbx_seq_one_letter_code
_entity_poly.pdbx_strand_id
1 'polypeptide(L)'
;RKIRQCKKCSLWKTAKNAVPGEGLANAKIIFIGEAPGRQEDLIGRPFVGRAGKLLNQLLNTANIKRENVFINSVIKCRPPKNRKPKSNELKNCRMWWQKQIEIINPKKIIILGKTAFDEVIGLEELKDCRGRWLKIKNSLYFPTYHPAAGLRFPKIKKILEKDFKKLKKSTTL
;
A
#
# COMPACT_ATOMS: atom_id res chain seq x y z
N ARG A 1 -6.53 14.19 10.65
CA ARG A 1 -6.98 15.54 10.23
C ARG A 1 -5.95 16.19 9.28
N LYS A 2 -4.67 16.32 9.64
CA LYS A 2 -3.63 17.01 8.84
C LYS A 2 -3.48 16.52 7.39
N ILE A 3 -3.59 15.21 7.11
CA ILE A 3 -3.48 14.66 5.75
C ILE A 3 -4.64 15.14 4.87
N ARG A 4 -5.86 15.21 5.40
CA ARG A 4 -7.05 15.67 4.66
C ARG A 4 -6.98 17.14 4.23
N GLN A 5 -6.17 17.94 4.92
CA GLN A 5 -5.96 19.38 4.65
C GLN A 5 -4.65 19.66 3.92
N CYS A 6 -3.91 18.62 3.50
CA CYS A 6 -2.58 18.77 2.90
C CYS A 6 -2.65 19.42 1.52
N LYS A 7 -1.83 20.47 1.31
CA LYS A 7 -1.67 21.19 0.03
C LYS A 7 -0.23 21.20 -0.48
N LYS A 8 0.59 20.19 -0.08
CA LYS A 8 2.04 20.17 -0.38
C LYS A 8 2.41 19.84 -1.83
N CYS A 9 1.51 19.33 -2.64
CA CYS A 9 1.71 19.09 -4.07
C CYS A 9 0.43 19.38 -4.85
N SER A 10 0.50 19.48 -6.18
CA SER A 10 -0.63 19.85 -7.03
C SER A 10 -1.83 18.89 -7.01
N LEU A 11 -1.65 17.65 -6.54
CA LEU A 11 -2.72 16.64 -6.57
C LEU A 11 -3.95 17.02 -5.75
N TRP A 12 -3.81 17.81 -4.69
CA TRP A 12 -4.96 18.27 -3.91
C TRP A 12 -5.96 19.10 -4.72
N LYS A 13 -5.50 19.77 -5.80
CA LYS A 13 -6.36 20.60 -6.67
C LYS A 13 -7.33 19.76 -7.49
N THR A 14 -7.00 18.51 -7.78
CA THR A 14 -7.79 17.62 -8.66
C THR A 14 -8.40 16.43 -7.94
N ALA A 15 -7.92 16.10 -6.77
CA ALA A 15 -8.49 15.05 -5.92
C ALA A 15 -9.73 15.55 -5.18
N LYS A 16 -10.78 14.72 -5.11
CA LYS A 16 -11.97 14.99 -4.31
C LYS A 16 -11.68 14.84 -2.82
N ASN A 17 -10.94 13.79 -2.47
CA ASN A 17 -10.54 13.50 -1.10
C ASN A 17 -9.07 13.09 -1.04
N ALA A 18 -8.35 13.60 -0.04
CA ALA A 18 -7.14 12.94 0.41
C ALA A 18 -7.51 11.67 1.19
N VAL A 19 -6.81 10.56 0.93
CA VAL A 19 -7.01 9.24 1.54
C VAL A 19 -5.88 8.96 2.53
N PRO A 20 -6.07 9.22 3.84
CA PRO A 20 -5.01 9.06 4.83
C PRO A 20 -4.54 7.62 4.99
N GLY A 21 -5.44 6.67 4.86
CA GLY A 21 -5.31 5.28 5.23
C GLY A 21 -6.40 4.89 6.22
N GLU A 22 -6.49 3.60 6.53
CA GLU A 22 -7.53 3.00 7.37
C GLU A 22 -6.99 1.80 8.13
N GLY A 23 -7.43 1.61 9.37
CA GLY A 23 -7.11 0.46 10.22
C GLY A 23 -6.66 0.86 11.61
N LEU A 24 -6.13 -0.11 12.36
CA LEU A 24 -5.73 0.08 13.75
C LEU A 24 -4.49 0.97 13.87
N ALA A 25 -4.49 1.89 14.83
CA ALA A 25 -3.33 2.75 15.12
C ALA A 25 -2.13 1.99 15.71
N ASN A 26 -2.36 0.77 16.21
CA ASN A 26 -1.34 -0.14 16.76
C ASN A 26 -1.22 -1.43 15.92
N ALA A 27 -1.58 -1.38 14.63
CA ALA A 27 -1.54 -2.53 13.75
C ALA A 27 -0.14 -3.15 13.70
N LYS A 28 -0.04 -4.47 13.84
CA LYS A 28 1.23 -5.19 13.69
C LYS A 28 1.66 -5.31 12.22
N ILE A 29 0.71 -5.13 11.30
CA ILE A 29 0.91 -5.27 9.85
C ILE A 29 0.38 -4.03 9.15
N ILE A 30 1.20 -3.45 8.27
CA ILE A 30 0.79 -2.37 7.35
C ILE A 30 0.85 -2.88 5.91
N PHE A 31 -0.14 -2.50 5.10
CA PHE A 31 -0.12 -2.63 3.65
C PHE A 31 0.05 -1.25 3.02
N ILE A 32 1.02 -1.11 2.11
CA ILE A 32 1.34 0.16 1.45
C ILE A 32 1.23 -0.01 -0.07
N GLY A 33 0.27 0.68 -0.67
CA GLY A 33 0.10 0.76 -2.13
C GLY A 33 0.67 2.04 -2.75
N GLU A 34 0.36 2.26 -4.02
CA GLU A 34 0.85 3.41 -4.80
C GLU A 34 0.06 4.69 -4.47
N ALA A 35 -1.19 4.75 -4.85
CA ALA A 35 -2.04 5.94 -4.77
C ALA A 35 -3.53 5.56 -4.76
N PRO A 36 -4.41 6.47 -4.29
CA PRO A 36 -5.85 6.30 -4.43
C PRO A 36 -6.27 6.22 -5.90
N GLY A 37 -7.18 5.30 -6.21
CA GLY A 37 -7.92 5.25 -7.47
C GLY A 37 -9.20 6.09 -7.41
N ARG A 38 -10.05 5.97 -8.46
CA ARG A 38 -11.30 6.75 -8.56
C ARG A 38 -12.25 6.50 -7.39
N GLN A 39 -12.45 5.26 -7.00
CA GLN A 39 -13.39 4.93 -5.91
C GLN A 39 -12.86 5.38 -4.55
N GLU A 40 -11.56 5.21 -4.33
CA GLU A 40 -10.88 5.68 -3.12
C GLU A 40 -10.97 7.19 -2.98
N ASP A 41 -10.80 7.93 -4.08
CA ASP A 41 -10.91 9.37 -4.14
C ASP A 41 -12.35 9.85 -3.84
N LEU A 42 -13.36 9.13 -4.34
CA LEU A 42 -14.77 9.45 -4.09
C LEU A 42 -15.18 9.21 -2.63
N ILE A 43 -14.72 8.10 -2.05
CA ILE A 43 -15.16 7.64 -0.72
C ILE A 43 -14.24 8.14 0.40
N GLY A 44 -12.97 8.47 0.08
CA GLY A 44 -11.97 8.87 1.07
C GLY A 44 -11.37 7.72 1.88
N ARG A 45 -11.51 6.45 1.39
CA ARG A 45 -11.01 5.23 2.04
C ARG A 45 -10.08 4.46 1.09
N PRO A 46 -9.01 3.80 1.61
CA PRO A 46 -8.06 3.08 0.78
C PRO A 46 -8.62 1.72 0.31
N PHE A 47 -8.25 1.31 -0.89
CA PHE A 47 -8.54 -0.02 -1.43
C PHE A 47 -10.02 -0.43 -1.33
N VAL A 48 -10.94 0.41 -1.83
CA VAL A 48 -12.39 0.15 -1.90
C VAL A 48 -12.87 -0.17 -3.32
N GLY A 49 -12.08 0.15 -4.35
CA GLY A 49 -12.37 -0.18 -5.75
C GLY A 49 -12.05 -1.64 -6.11
N ARG A 50 -11.97 -1.94 -7.42
CA ARG A 50 -11.72 -3.31 -7.93
C ARG A 50 -10.43 -3.92 -7.38
N ALA A 51 -9.34 -3.14 -7.33
CA ALA A 51 -8.06 -3.59 -6.75
C ALA A 51 -8.21 -3.89 -5.24
N GLY A 52 -9.02 -3.11 -4.53
CA GLY A 52 -9.33 -3.34 -3.12
C GLY A 52 -10.14 -4.61 -2.89
N LYS A 53 -11.10 -4.93 -3.76
CA LYS A 53 -11.84 -6.20 -3.71
C LYS A 53 -10.88 -7.40 -3.85
N LEU A 54 -9.93 -7.33 -4.79
CA LEU A 54 -8.90 -8.36 -4.92
C LEU A 54 -8.00 -8.41 -3.69
N LEU A 55 -7.59 -7.27 -3.13
CA LEU A 55 -6.81 -7.25 -1.88
C LEU A 55 -7.55 -7.95 -0.75
N ASN A 56 -8.86 -7.73 -0.59
CA ASN A 56 -9.67 -8.42 0.43
C ASN A 56 -9.67 -9.94 0.23
N GLN A 57 -9.80 -10.43 -1.01
CA GLN A 57 -9.69 -11.86 -1.32
C GLN A 57 -8.31 -12.43 -0.95
N LEU A 58 -7.24 -11.67 -1.25
CA LEU A 58 -5.87 -12.05 -0.91
C LEU A 58 -5.63 -12.06 0.61
N LEU A 59 -6.17 -11.07 1.34
CA LEU A 59 -6.14 -11.04 2.81
C LEU A 59 -6.80 -12.28 3.40
N ASN A 60 -7.97 -12.66 2.88
CA ASN A 60 -8.66 -13.89 3.30
C ASN A 60 -7.81 -15.14 3.02
N THR A 61 -7.13 -15.23 1.87
CA THR A 61 -6.19 -16.30 1.55
C THR A 61 -5.04 -16.41 2.56
N ALA A 62 -4.59 -15.26 3.08
CA ALA A 62 -3.56 -15.18 4.12
C ALA A 62 -4.09 -15.35 5.55
N ASN A 63 -5.41 -15.53 5.72
CA ASN A 63 -6.08 -15.54 7.02
C ASN A 63 -5.87 -14.26 7.83
N ILE A 64 -5.80 -13.13 7.14
CA ILE A 64 -5.60 -11.79 7.72
C ILE A 64 -6.94 -11.04 7.64
N LYS A 65 -7.48 -10.63 8.78
CA LYS A 65 -8.67 -9.78 8.84
C LYS A 65 -8.29 -8.35 8.48
N ARG A 66 -9.07 -7.72 7.58
CA ARG A 66 -8.80 -6.34 7.12
C ARG A 66 -8.81 -5.32 8.27
N GLU A 67 -9.70 -5.51 9.24
CA GLU A 67 -9.83 -4.65 10.42
C GLU A 67 -8.61 -4.70 11.36
N ASN A 68 -7.80 -5.76 11.30
CA ASN A 68 -6.62 -5.94 12.16
C ASN A 68 -5.33 -5.35 11.58
N VAL A 69 -5.38 -4.80 10.38
CA VAL A 69 -4.22 -4.21 9.70
C VAL A 69 -4.43 -2.73 9.45
N PHE A 70 -3.35 -2.02 9.11
CA PHE A 70 -3.44 -0.67 8.59
C PHE A 70 -3.14 -0.67 7.08
N ILE A 71 -3.98 -0.01 6.29
CA ILE A 71 -3.83 0.04 4.83
C ILE A 71 -3.70 1.49 4.40
N ASN A 72 -2.65 1.79 3.63
CA ASN A 72 -2.45 3.13 3.08
C ASN A 72 -1.76 3.08 1.71
N SER A 73 -1.34 4.24 1.21
CA SER A 73 -0.56 4.40 -0.02
C SER A 73 0.53 5.45 0.17
N VAL A 74 1.60 5.38 -0.63
CA VAL A 74 2.68 6.37 -0.59
C VAL A 74 2.19 7.75 -1.03
N ILE A 75 1.22 7.83 -1.95
CA ILE A 75 0.50 9.04 -2.33
C ILE A 75 -0.88 9.06 -1.66
N LYS A 76 -1.30 10.23 -1.15
CA LYS A 76 -2.57 10.38 -0.42
C LYS A 76 -3.71 10.97 -1.27
N CYS A 77 -3.41 11.56 -2.41
CA CYS A 77 -4.38 12.14 -3.35
C CYS A 77 -4.33 11.40 -4.69
N ARG A 78 -5.48 11.24 -5.34
CA ARG A 78 -5.56 10.57 -6.63
C ARG A 78 -4.85 11.36 -7.74
N PRO A 79 -3.88 10.79 -8.47
CA PRO A 79 -3.35 11.41 -9.68
C PRO A 79 -4.39 11.48 -10.80
N PRO A 80 -4.44 12.56 -11.60
CA PRO A 80 -5.38 12.69 -12.72
C PRO A 80 -5.35 11.46 -13.64
N LYS A 81 -6.53 10.97 -14.02
CA LYS A 81 -6.71 9.76 -14.86
C LYS A 81 -5.96 8.51 -14.35
N ASN A 82 -5.65 8.44 -13.04
CA ASN A 82 -4.87 7.36 -12.41
C ASN A 82 -3.48 7.18 -13.06
N ARG A 83 -2.84 8.24 -13.54
CA ARG A 83 -1.47 8.16 -14.03
C ARG A 83 -0.49 7.82 -12.90
N LYS A 84 0.69 7.35 -13.26
CA LYS A 84 1.78 7.18 -12.29
C LYS A 84 2.09 8.51 -11.59
N PRO A 85 2.31 8.51 -10.26
CA PRO A 85 2.76 9.70 -9.53
C PRO A 85 4.09 10.24 -10.08
N LYS A 86 4.24 11.56 -10.09
CA LYS A 86 5.49 12.23 -10.45
C LYS A 86 6.46 12.22 -9.26
N SER A 87 7.76 12.32 -9.51
CA SER A 87 8.80 12.31 -8.46
C SER A 87 8.61 13.40 -7.41
N ASN A 88 8.20 14.61 -7.82
CA ASN A 88 7.92 15.71 -6.88
C ASN A 88 6.67 15.45 -6.02
N GLU A 89 5.67 14.73 -6.55
CA GLU A 89 4.47 14.34 -5.80
C GLU A 89 4.82 13.30 -4.74
N LEU A 90 5.64 12.29 -5.10
CA LEU A 90 6.17 11.30 -4.18
C LEU A 90 7.00 11.96 -3.07
N LYS A 91 7.97 12.81 -3.44
CA LYS A 91 8.83 13.56 -2.49
C LYS A 91 8.00 14.34 -1.47
N ASN A 92 7.01 15.11 -1.94
CA ASN A 92 6.16 15.93 -1.07
C ASN A 92 5.20 15.12 -0.19
N CYS A 93 4.81 13.91 -0.63
CA CYS A 93 3.89 13.05 0.11
C CYS A 93 4.60 12.11 1.09
N ARG A 94 5.91 11.88 0.93
CA ARG A 94 6.75 10.94 1.68
C ARG A 94 6.60 11.06 3.18
N MET A 95 6.62 12.28 3.70
CA MET A 95 6.50 12.56 5.12
C MET A 95 5.26 11.91 5.77
N TRP A 96 4.17 11.76 5.02
CA TRP A 96 2.92 11.24 5.56
C TRP A 96 2.96 9.74 5.84
N TRP A 97 3.43 8.94 4.88
CA TRP A 97 3.52 7.50 5.10
C TRP A 97 4.66 7.14 6.05
N GLN A 98 5.78 7.87 6.03
CA GLN A 98 6.86 7.70 6.99
C GLN A 98 6.37 7.96 8.42
N LYS A 99 5.67 9.07 8.65
CA LYS A 99 5.09 9.38 9.97
C LYS A 99 4.06 8.35 10.42
N GLN A 100 3.29 7.77 9.48
CA GLN A 100 2.37 6.69 9.81
C GLN A 100 3.10 5.41 10.23
N ILE A 101 4.18 5.02 9.54
CA ILE A 101 5.01 3.89 9.97
C ILE A 101 5.61 4.15 11.37
N GLU A 102 6.13 5.36 11.60
CA GLU A 102 6.72 5.75 12.89
C GLU A 102 5.69 5.63 14.04
N ILE A 103 4.50 6.20 13.85
CA ILE A 103 3.45 6.20 14.89
C ILE A 103 2.91 4.79 15.15
N ILE A 104 2.64 4.02 14.08
CA ILE A 104 2.04 2.68 14.19
C ILE A 104 3.06 1.65 14.65
N ASN A 105 4.34 1.87 14.33
CA ASN A 105 5.46 0.99 14.67
C ASN A 105 5.19 -0.50 14.35
N PRO A 106 4.86 -0.83 13.07
CA PRO A 106 4.48 -2.18 12.70
C PRO A 106 5.67 -3.13 12.69
N LYS A 107 5.42 -4.39 13.00
CA LYS A 107 6.44 -5.45 12.86
C LYS A 107 6.61 -5.89 11.39
N LYS A 108 5.56 -5.79 10.59
CA LYS A 108 5.51 -6.27 9.20
C LYS A 108 4.93 -5.20 8.27
N ILE A 109 5.60 -4.98 7.14
CA ILE A 109 5.20 -4.00 6.14
C ILE A 109 5.11 -4.70 4.79
N ILE A 110 3.90 -4.84 4.26
CA ILE A 110 3.64 -5.45 2.96
C ILE A 110 3.56 -4.34 1.92
N ILE A 111 4.43 -4.41 0.91
CA ILE A 111 4.54 -3.39 -0.13
C ILE A 111 3.88 -3.90 -1.41
N LEU A 112 2.91 -3.14 -1.90
CA LEU A 112 2.07 -3.49 -3.05
C LEU A 112 2.49 -2.70 -4.30
N GLY A 113 3.30 -3.32 -5.16
CA GLY A 113 3.69 -2.82 -6.48
C GLY A 113 4.96 -1.99 -6.52
N LYS A 114 5.44 -1.76 -7.77
CA LYS A 114 6.76 -1.17 -8.01
C LYS A 114 6.90 0.24 -7.44
N THR A 115 5.93 1.12 -7.66
CA THR A 115 6.03 2.51 -7.19
C THR A 115 6.14 2.59 -5.66
N ALA A 116 5.37 1.79 -4.93
CA ALA A 116 5.47 1.72 -3.48
C ALA A 116 6.81 1.10 -3.05
N PHE A 117 7.30 0.10 -3.78
CA PHE A 117 8.59 -0.54 -3.52
C PHE A 117 9.76 0.44 -3.72
N ASP A 118 9.80 1.13 -4.86
CA ASP A 118 10.83 2.11 -5.18
C ASP A 118 10.87 3.25 -4.15
N GLU A 119 9.69 3.66 -3.66
CA GLU A 119 9.57 4.77 -2.71
C GLU A 119 9.94 4.38 -1.26
N VAL A 120 9.66 3.13 -0.86
CA VAL A 120 9.84 2.68 0.52
C VAL A 120 11.18 1.99 0.73
N ILE A 121 11.66 1.21 -0.23
CA ILE A 121 12.92 0.44 -0.17
C ILE A 121 13.96 1.03 -1.14
N GLY A 122 13.67 1.02 -2.45
CA GLY A 122 14.43 1.71 -3.49
C GLY A 122 15.86 1.24 -3.76
N LEU A 123 16.31 0.15 -3.15
CA LEU A 123 17.70 -0.32 -3.22
C LEU A 123 17.93 -1.43 -4.26
N GLU A 124 16.87 -2.11 -4.69
CA GLU A 124 16.92 -3.28 -5.56
C GLU A 124 15.74 -3.27 -6.54
N GLU A 125 15.68 -4.26 -7.46
CA GLU A 125 14.53 -4.44 -8.32
C GLU A 125 13.43 -5.26 -7.62
N LEU A 126 12.18 -4.81 -7.75
CA LEU A 126 11.02 -5.52 -7.16
C LEU A 126 10.99 -7.01 -7.55
N LYS A 127 11.35 -7.34 -8.81
CA LYS A 127 11.33 -8.72 -9.31
C LYS A 127 12.24 -9.66 -8.49
N ASP A 128 13.35 -9.15 -7.99
CA ASP A 128 14.37 -9.93 -7.27
C ASP A 128 14.03 -10.08 -5.78
N CYS A 129 13.27 -9.13 -5.23
CA CYS A 129 12.86 -9.11 -3.81
C CYS A 129 11.46 -9.67 -3.57
N ARG A 130 10.62 -9.74 -4.59
CA ARG A 130 9.22 -10.13 -4.48
C ARG A 130 9.00 -11.49 -3.82
N GLY A 131 8.04 -11.55 -2.93
CA GLY A 131 7.62 -12.80 -2.27
C GLY A 131 8.63 -13.35 -1.28
N ARG A 132 9.55 -12.52 -0.80
CA ARG A 132 10.52 -12.80 0.27
C ARG A 132 10.44 -11.75 1.36
N TRP A 133 10.76 -12.14 2.59
CA TRP A 133 10.90 -11.22 3.70
C TRP A 133 12.29 -10.57 3.69
N LEU A 134 12.30 -9.25 3.75
CA LEU A 134 13.50 -8.43 3.86
C LEU A 134 13.51 -7.80 5.26
N LYS A 135 14.56 -8.03 6.05
CA LYS A 135 14.73 -7.38 7.34
C LYS A 135 15.42 -6.02 7.13
N ILE A 136 14.73 -4.94 7.42
CA ILE A 136 15.26 -3.57 7.35
C ILE A 136 15.02 -2.92 8.71
N LYS A 137 16.10 -2.59 9.43
CA LYS A 137 16.03 -2.11 10.82
C LYS A 137 15.21 -3.08 11.69
N ASN A 138 14.19 -2.59 12.37
CA ASN A 138 13.36 -3.35 13.30
C ASN A 138 12.08 -3.94 12.68
N SER A 139 11.90 -3.82 11.37
CA SER A 139 10.70 -4.29 10.68
C SER A 139 11.04 -5.28 9.57
N LEU A 140 10.08 -6.16 9.27
CA LEU A 140 10.11 -7.10 8.15
C LEU A 140 9.30 -6.53 7.00
N TYR A 141 9.89 -6.43 5.82
CA TYR A 141 9.25 -5.95 4.61
C TYR A 141 8.97 -7.12 3.66
N PHE A 142 7.79 -7.13 3.08
CA PHE A 142 7.39 -8.16 2.12
C PHE A 142 6.88 -7.50 0.83
N PRO A 143 7.74 -7.34 -0.19
CA PRO A 143 7.34 -6.80 -1.47
C PRO A 143 6.54 -7.81 -2.28
N THR A 144 5.47 -7.34 -2.94
CA THR A 144 4.72 -8.11 -3.94
C THR A 144 4.13 -7.21 -5.01
N TYR A 145 3.47 -7.78 -6.01
CA TYR A 145 2.80 -6.99 -7.05
C TYR A 145 1.60 -6.23 -6.50
N HIS A 146 1.23 -5.15 -7.20
CA HIS A 146 0.00 -4.43 -6.88
C HIS A 146 -1.24 -5.24 -7.29
N PRO A 147 -2.32 -5.30 -6.49
CA PRO A 147 -3.55 -6.02 -6.87
C PRO A 147 -4.14 -5.61 -8.22
N ALA A 148 -4.00 -4.33 -8.61
CA ALA A 148 -4.43 -3.86 -9.93
C ALA A 148 -3.74 -4.59 -11.10
N ALA A 149 -2.50 -5.02 -10.94
CA ALA A 149 -1.80 -5.82 -11.94
C ALA A 149 -2.37 -7.25 -12.02
N GLY A 150 -2.81 -7.82 -10.90
CA GLY A 150 -3.50 -9.11 -10.85
C GLY A 150 -4.85 -9.11 -11.55
N LEU A 151 -5.55 -7.96 -11.58
CA LEU A 151 -6.80 -7.80 -12.35
C LEU A 151 -6.57 -7.77 -13.86
N ARG A 152 -5.39 -7.33 -14.29
CA ARG A 152 -5.03 -7.18 -15.70
C ARG A 152 -4.36 -8.43 -16.27
N PHE A 153 -3.57 -9.14 -15.44
CA PHE A 153 -2.74 -10.26 -15.86
C PHE A 153 -2.98 -11.49 -14.99
N PRO A 154 -3.59 -12.58 -15.51
CA PRO A 154 -3.88 -13.81 -14.73
C PRO A 154 -2.63 -14.44 -14.09
N LYS A 155 -1.47 -14.41 -14.78
CA LYS A 155 -0.21 -14.88 -14.21
C LYS A 155 0.16 -14.13 -12.92
N ILE A 156 -0.03 -12.80 -12.90
CA ILE A 156 0.27 -11.99 -11.72
C ILE A 156 -0.72 -12.29 -10.59
N LYS A 157 -1.99 -12.55 -10.90
CA LYS A 157 -2.99 -12.97 -9.89
C LYS A 157 -2.55 -14.25 -9.19
N LYS A 158 -2.13 -15.29 -9.93
CA LYS A 158 -1.60 -16.54 -9.37
C LYS A 158 -0.35 -16.31 -8.49
N ILE A 159 0.51 -15.37 -8.91
CA ILE A 159 1.70 -15.00 -8.12
C ILE A 159 1.27 -14.33 -6.81
N LEU A 160 0.35 -13.37 -6.85
CA LEU A 160 -0.18 -12.71 -5.65
C LEU A 160 -0.79 -13.72 -4.67
N GLU A 161 -1.57 -14.66 -5.15
CA GLU A 161 -2.15 -15.74 -4.33
C GLU A 161 -1.06 -16.58 -3.63
N LYS A 162 0.02 -16.93 -4.37
CA LYS A 162 1.18 -17.63 -3.80
C LYS A 162 1.91 -16.78 -2.74
N ASP A 163 2.10 -15.49 -3.01
CA ASP A 163 2.78 -14.59 -2.09
C ASP A 163 1.96 -14.41 -0.80
N PHE A 164 0.65 -14.21 -0.91
CA PHE A 164 -0.22 -14.07 0.27
C PHE A 164 -0.34 -15.36 1.08
N LYS A 165 -0.27 -16.55 0.46
CA LYS A 165 -0.15 -17.83 1.20
C LYS A 165 1.11 -17.89 2.05
N LYS A 166 2.23 -17.26 1.62
CA LYS A 166 3.45 -17.18 2.44
C LYS A 166 3.26 -16.28 3.66
N LEU A 167 2.43 -15.23 3.56
CA LEU A 167 2.11 -14.38 4.71
C LEU A 167 1.42 -15.16 5.82
N LYS A 168 0.52 -16.11 5.48
CA LYS A 168 -0.16 -16.98 6.45
C LYS A 168 0.82 -17.73 7.36
N LYS A 169 1.88 -18.32 6.78
CA LYS A 169 2.89 -19.08 7.54
C LYS A 169 3.70 -18.21 8.53
N SER A 170 3.71 -16.90 8.31
CA SER A 170 4.48 -15.95 9.13
C SER A 170 3.61 -15.16 10.11
N THR A 171 2.31 -15.40 10.13
CA THR A 171 1.37 -14.64 11.01
C THR A 171 1.15 -15.33 12.36
N THR A 172 1.72 -16.52 12.53
CA THR A 172 1.72 -17.23 13.83
C THR A 172 2.88 -16.70 14.68
N LEU A 173 2.69 -15.55 15.32
CA LEU A 173 3.45 -15.01 16.44
C LEU A 173 2.54 -14.16 17.32
#